data_a691e4c0395bc897cac0949a3b225bd8
#
_entry.id   a691e4c0395bc897cac0949a3b225bd8
#
_cell.length_a   1.000
_cell.length_b   1.000
_cell.length_c   1.000
_cell.angle_alpha   90.00
_cell.angle_beta   90.00
_cell.angle_gamma   90.00
#
_symmetry.space_group_name_H-M   'P 1'
#
loop_
_entity.id
_entity.type
_entity.pdbx_description
1 polymer ?
#
loop_
_entity_poly.entity_id
_entity_poly.type
_entity_poly.pdbx_seq_one_letter_code
_entity_poly.pdbx_strand_id
1 'polypeptide(L)'
;RAGFHLMPVVLAAEGDINIKIDSPAIRAITEQQAARMKKLRPHLDAGRVGIAASGDLSIRNEDGVDLKGKKELRELVDAENASRAELYKEVARANKIDPAKVEEIRKLWAQAWMNEAPAGWWIQKDGKWQQKPKK
;
A
#
# COMPACT_ATOMS: atom_id res chain seq x y z
N ARG A 1 -11.41 10.60 -10.18
CA ARG A 1 -11.97 10.07 -9.46
C ARG A 1 -11.40 9.57 -8.27
N ALA A 2 -12.09 9.48 -7.47
CA ALA A 2 -11.62 9.12 -6.26
C ALA A 2 -10.82 7.93 -6.39
N GLY A 3 -9.83 7.88 -5.91
CA GLY A 3 -9.02 6.78 -6.08
C GLY A 3 -8.51 6.23 -4.81
N PHE A 4 -7.68 5.27 -4.99
CA PHE A 4 -6.98 4.68 -3.90
C PHE A 4 -5.87 5.65 -3.48
N HIS A 5 -5.88 6.07 -2.24
CA HIS A 5 -4.90 7.02 -1.74
C HIS A 5 -3.63 6.30 -1.29
N LEU A 6 -2.48 6.88 -1.65
CA LEU A 6 -1.21 6.31 -1.23
C LEU A 6 -0.99 6.47 0.27
N MET A 7 -1.44 7.61 0.82
CA MET A 7 -1.42 7.81 2.27
C MET A 7 -2.84 7.94 2.73
N PRO A 8 -3.32 6.99 3.54
CA PRO A 8 -4.71 7.01 3.98
C PRO A 8 -5.02 8.22 4.84
N VAL A 9 -6.09 8.91 4.48
CA VAL A 9 -6.52 10.09 5.20
C VAL A 9 -6.96 9.74 6.61
N VAL A 10 -7.49 8.53 6.79
CA VAL A 10 -8.02 8.11 8.08
C VAL A 10 -6.97 8.17 9.18
N LEU A 11 -5.70 8.02 8.81
CA LEU A 11 -4.65 8.07 9.81
C LEU A 11 -4.61 9.42 10.52
N ALA A 12 -4.81 10.50 9.76
CA ALA A 12 -4.81 11.84 10.35
C ALA A 12 -6.06 12.08 11.17
N ALA A 13 -7.13 11.35 10.90
CA ALA A 13 -8.39 11.53 11.62
C ALA A 13 -8.49 10.65 12.84
N GLU A 14 -7.47 9.82 13.09
CA GLU A 14 -7.49 8.91 14.22
C GLU A 14 -7.18 9.62 15.51
N GLY A 15 -8.11 10.38 15.98
CA GLY A 15 -7.99 10.97 17.29
C GLY A 15 -7.00 12.09 17.36
N ASP A 16 -6.24 12.08 18.40
CA ASP A 16 -5.47 13.24 18.80
C ASP A 16 -4.11 13.35 18.13
N ILE A 17 -3.79 12.46 17.24
CA ILE A 17 -2.46 12.48 16.62
C ILE A 17 -2.47 13.41 15.43
N ASN A 18 -1.71 14.49 15.56
CA ASN A 18 -1.54 15.42 14.47
C ASN A 18 -0.30 15.02 13.69
N ILE A 19 -0.49 14.12 12.74
CA ILE A 19 0.63 13.53 12.01
C ILE A 19 0.99 14.39 10.81
N LYS A 20 2.25 14.82 10.79
CA LYS A 20 2.79 15.55 9.66
C LYS A 20 3.21 14.55 8.58
N ILE A 21 2.59 14.65 7.43
CA ILE A 21 2.88 13.74 6.33
C ILE A 21 3.42 14.48 5.11
N ASP A 22 3.98 15.66 5.32
CA ASP A 22 4.48 16.50 4.25
C ASP A 22 5.90 16.94 4.57
N SER A 23 6.86 16.17 4.12
CA SER A 23 8.27 16.53 4.18
C SER A 23 8.89 16.23 2.83
N PRO A 24 10.05 16.82 2.52
CA PRO A 24 10.71 16.50 1.23
C PRO A 24 10.96 15.01 1.06
N ALA A 25 11.37 14.32 2.13
CA ALA A 25 11.64 12.89 2.04
C ALA A 25 10.35 12.11 1.79
N ILE A 26 9.29 12.47 2.50
CA ILE A 26 8.00 11.80 2.32
C ILE A 26 7.47 12.04 0.90
N ARG A 27 7.58 13.28 0.42
CA ARG A 27 7.11 13.59 -0.92
C ARG A 27 7.86 12.79 -1.99
N ALA A 28 9.17 12.65 -1.82
CA ALA A 28 9.96 11.89 -2.78
C ALA A 28 9.49 10.44 -2.84
N ILE A 29 9.21 9.86 -1.69
CA ILE A 29 8.74 8.47 -1.62
C ILE A 29 7.37 8.35 -2.28
N THR A 30 6.44 9.25 -1.93
CA THR A 30 5.08 9.14 -2.47
C THR A 30 5.02 9.41 -3.96
N GLU A 31 5.91 10.25 -4.49
CA GLU A 31 5.98 10.47 -5.93
C GLU A 31 6.41 9.20 -6.65
N GLN A 32 7.39 8.50 -6.09
CA GLN A 32 7.82 7.24 -6.69
C GLN A 32 6.71 6.20 -6.61
N GLN A 33 5.97 6.18 -5.50
CA GLN A 33 4.86 5.25 -5.35
C GLN A 33 3.75 5.55 -6.36
N ALA A 34 3.48 6.83 -6.60
CA ALA A 34 2.45 7.19 -7.58
C ALA A 34 2.84 6.73 -8.99
N ALA A 35 4.10 6.92 -9.36
CA ALA A 35 4.56 6.48 -10.67
C ALA A 35 4.50 4.96 -10.79
N ARG A 36 4.87 4.27 -9.73
CA ARG A 36 4.85 2.81 -9.72
C ARG A 36 3.43 2.27 -9.75
N MET A 37 2.51 2.96 -9.09
CA MET A 37 1.12 2.51 -9.03
C MET A 37 0.49 2.46 -10.41
N LYS A 38 0.89 3.34 -11.32
CA LYS A 38 0.38 3.30 -12.68
C LYS A 38 0.66 1.96 -13.34
N LYS A 39 1.80 1.36 -13.02
CA LYS A 39 2.18 0.06 -13.58
C LYS A 39 1.57 -1.09 -12.80
N LEU A 40 1.37 -0.91 -11.49
CA LEU A 40 0.79 -1.95 -10.65
C LEU A 40 -0.71 -2.06 -10.78
N ARG A 41 -1.38 -0.94 -11.08
CA ARG A 41 -2.84 -0.93 -11.10
C ARG A 41 -3.47 -1.99 -12.00
N PRO A 42 -2.97 -2.20 -13.23
CA PRO A 42 -3.54 -3.27 -14.06
C PRO A 42 -3.48 -4.65 -13.41
N HIS A 43 -2.42 -4.90 -12.65
CA HIS A 43 -2.28 -6.18 -11.97
C HIS A 43 -3.23 -6.30 -10.78
N LEU A 44 -3.43 -5.17 -10.08
CA LEU A 44 -4.40 -5.14 -8.98
C LEU A 44 -5.81 -5.33 -9.52
N ASP A 45 -6.13 -4.65 -10.61
CA ASP A 45 -7.46 -4.77 -11.22
C ASP A 45 -7.70 -6.19 -11.74
N ALA A 46 -6.67 -6.85 -12.21
CA ALA A 46 -6.79 -8.23 -12.74
C ALA A 46 -6.78 -9.28 -11.64
N GLY A 47 -6.48 -8.89 -10.41
CA GLY A 47 -6.46 -9.84 -9.31
C GLY A 47 -5.17 -10.60 -9.17
N ARG A 48 -4.14 -10.27 -9.95
CA ARG A 48 -2.84 -10.91 -9.81
C ARG A 48 -2.12 -10.46 -8.55
N VAL A 49 -2.39 -9.23 -8.13
CA VAL A 49 -1.79 -8.66 -6.93
C VAL A 49 -2.92 -8.31 -5.97
N GLY A 50 -2.70 -8.53 -4.70
CA GLY A 50 -3.65 -8.15 -3.66
C GLY A 50 -2.95 -7.47 -2.50
N ILE A 51 -3.74 -6.96 -1.56
CA ILE A 51 -3.22 -6.29 -0.38
C ILE A 51 -3.23 -7.30 0.76
N ALA A 52 -2.05 -7.66 1.24
CA ALA A 52 -1.93 -8.60 2.34
C ALA A 52 -2.34 -7.96 3.66
N ALA A 53 -2.59 -8.79 4.65
CA ALA A 53 -3.01 -8.30 5.96
C ALA A 53 -1.99 -7.36 6.58
N SER A 54 -0.73 -7.51 6.22
CA SER A 54 0.34 -6.63 6.72
C SER A 54 0.33 -5.25 6.06
N GLY A 55 -0.45 -5.08 5.00
CA GLY A 55 -0.45 -3.86 4.22
C GLY A 55 0.46 -3.92 3.01
N ASP A 56 1.30 -4.94 2.93
CA ASP A 56 2.17 -5.11 1.77
C ASP A 56 1.37 -5.65 0.59
N LEU A 57 1.88 -5.41 -0.60
CA LEU A 57 1.32 -6.04 -1.79
C LEU A 57 1.85 -7.45 -1.90
N SER A 58 1.03 -8.35 -2.41
CA SER A 58 1.42 -9.73 -2.56
C SER A 58 0.92 -10.24 -3.91
N ILE A 59 1.76 -10.99 -4.59
CA ILE A 59 1.36 -11.59 -5.86
C ILE A 59 0.53 -12.83 -5.57
N ARG A 60 -0.73 -12.81 -6.00
CA ARG A 60 -1.63 -13.94 -5.81
C ARG A 60 -1.45 -14.98 -6.91
N ASN A 61 -1.23 -14.52 -8.13
CA ASN A 61 -0.96 -15.41 -9.27
C ASN A 61 -0.30 -14.58 -10.36
N GLU A 62 0.20 -15.26 -11.37
CA GLU A 62 0.86 -14.62 -12.50
C GLU A 62 0.19 -14.99 -13.82
N ASP A 63 -1.10 -15.27 -13.73
CA ASP A 63 -1.87 -15.73 -14.90
C ASP A 63 -1.85 -14.68 -16.02
N GLY A 64 -1.61 -15.17 -17.23
CA GLY A 64 -1.62 -14.30 -18.40
C GLY A 64 -0.39 -13.44 -18.57
N VAL A 65 0.62 -13.63 -17.73
CA VAL A 65 1.83 -12.81 -17.79
C VAL A 65 2.98 -13.66 -18.34
N ASP A 66 3.70 -13.11 -19.33
CA ASP A 66 4.82 -13.84 -19.89
C ASP A 66 6.03 -13.74 -18.95
N LEU A 67 7.11 -14.41 -19.33
CA LEU A 67 8.28 -14.53 -18.47
C LEU A 67 8.86 -13.17 -18.10
N LYS A 68 8.99 -12.29 -19.10
CA LYS A 68 9.51 -10.96 -18.86
C LYS A 68 8.59 -10.17 -17.95
N GLY A 69 7.29 -10.27 -18.19
CA GLY A 69 6.31 -9.57 -17.37
C GLY A 69 6.28 -10.06 -15.94
N LYS A 70 6.50 -11.38 -15.74
CA LYS A 70 6.56 -11.91 -14.37
C LYS A 70 7.71 -11.31 -13.59
N LYS A 71 8.86 -11.18 -14.25
CA LYS A 71 10.02 -10.58 -13.59
C LYS A 71 9.73 -9.12 -13.24
N GLU A 72 9.16 -8.37 -14.18
CA GLU A 72 8.82 -6.97 -13.93
C GLU A 72 7.82 -6.83 -12.81
N LEU A 73 6.81 -7.72 -12.78
CA LEU A 73 5.79 -7.67 -11.72
C LEU A 73 6.41 -7.89 -10.36
N ARG A 74 7.30 -8.88 -10.24
CA ARG A 74 7.95 -9.14 -8.97
C ARG A 74 8.79 -7.96 -8.52
N GLU A 75 9.50 -7.33 -9.45
CA GLU A 75 10.30 -6.16 -9.13
C GLU A 75 9.44 -4.99 -8.69
N LEU A 76 8.28 -4.80 -9.34
CA LEU A 76 7.37 -3.73 -8.97
C LEU A 76 6.82 -3.94 -7.56
N VAL A 77 6.42 -5.16 -7.25
CA VAL A 77 5.87 -5.47 -5.92
C VAL A 77 6.94 -5.31 -4.86
N ASP A 78 8.15 -5.83 -5.11
CA ASP A 78 9.23 -5.70 -4.15
C ASP A 78 9.59 -4.25 -3.91
N ALA A 79 9.67 -3.44 -4.96
CA ALA A 79 9.99 -2.03 -4.83
C ALA A 79 8.90 -1.28 -4.08
N GLU A 80 7.64 -1.62 -4.35
CA GLU A 80 6.54 -0.96 -3.65
C GLU A 80 6.56 -1.28 -2.16
N ASN A 81 6.79 -2.54 -1.82
CA ASN A 81 6.83 -2.93 -0.41
C ASN A 81 8.00 -2.28 0.32
N ALA A 82 9.15 -2.17 -0.34
CA ALA A 82 10.29 -1.48 0.25
C ALA A 82 9.98 0.00 0.46
N SER A 83 9.31 0.63 -0.51
CA SER A 83 8.93 2.03 -0.37
C SER A 83 7.95 2.24 0.77
N ARG A 84 7.03 1.31 0.96
CA ARG A 84 6.08 1.44 2.06
C ARG A 84 6.79 1.37 3.40
N ALA A 85 7.74 0.44 3.55
CA ALA A 85 8.51 0.35 4.78
C ALA A 85 9.29 1.64 5.04
N GLU A 86 9.87 2.20 3.99
CA GLU A 86 10.61 3.46 4.11
C GLU A 86 9.66 4.60 4.49
N LEU A 87 8.48 4.62 3.92
CA LEU A 87 7.49 5.65 4.21
C LEU A 87 7.12 5.65 5.69
N TYR A 88 6.88 4.47 6.26
CA TYR A 88 6.51 4.39 7.67
C TYR A 88 7.63 4.96 8.55
N LYS A 89 8.88 4.66 8.21
CA LYS A 89 10.01 5.18 8.97
C LYS A 89 10.13 6.70 8.85
N GLU A 90 9.91 7.22 7.65
CA GLU A 90 10.01 8.67 7.44
C GLU A 90 8.88 9.41 8.14
N VAL A 91 7.68 8.85 8.15
CA VAL A 91 6.57 9.45 8.87
C VAL A 91 6.87 9.47 10.36
N ALA A 92 7.40 8.38 10.89
CA ALA A 92 7.75 8.34 12.31
C ALA A 92 8.82 9.37 12.62
N ARG A 93 9.84 9.47 11.78
CA ARG A 93 10.94 10.40 12.01
C ARG A 93 10.46 11.85 11.94
N ALA A 94 9.63 12.16 10.94
CA ALA A 94 9.16 13.53 10.75
C ALA A 94 8.26 13.99 11.89
N ASN A 95 7.63 13.06 12.59
CA ASN A 95 6.71 13.37 13.68
C ASN A 95 7.29 13.05 15.05
N LYS A 96 8.58 12.72 15.10
CA LYS A 96 9.27 12.39 16.35
C LYS A 96 8.56 11.25 17.10
N ILE A 97 8.08 10.27 16.32
CA ILE A 97 7.45 9.10 16.87
C ILE A 97 8.53 8.04 17.11
N ASP A 98 8.46 7.39 18.26
CA ASP A 98 9.41 6.34 18.61
C ASP A 98 9.46 5.29 17.52
N PRO A 99 10.64 4.92 17.00
CA PRO A 99 10.73 3.87 15.99
C PRO A 99 10.03 2.57 16.38
N ALA A 100 9.92 2.31 17.68
CA ALA A 100 9.21 1.12 18.14
C ALA A 100 7.73 1.16 17.79
N LYS A 101 7.20 2.33 17.42
CA LYS A 101 5.79 2.47 17.08
C LYS A 101 5.53 2.40 15.58
N VAL A 102 6.55 2.15 14.79
CA VAL A 102 6.39 2.05 13.34
C VAL A 102 5.40 0.93 12.98
N GLU A 103 5.43 -0.17 13.74
CA GLU A 103 4.51 -1.27 13.47
C GLU A 103 3.04 -0.86 13.66
N GLU A 104 2.78 0.04 14.60
CA GLU A 104 1.42 0.51 14.80
C GLU A 104 0.96 1.37 13.62
N ILE A 105 1.86 2.18 13.09
CA ILE A 105 1.57 2.97 11.89
C ILE A 105 1.27 2.04 10.73
N ARG A 106 2.06 1.00 10.56
CA ARG A 106 1.87 0.02 9.51
C ARG A 106 0.48 -0.62 9.60
N LYS A 107 0.07 -1.01 10.81
CA LYS A 107 -1.21 -1.65 11.00
C LYS A 107 -2.38 -0.73 10.67
N LEU A 108 -2.28 0.52 11.10
CA LEU A 108 -3.33 1.49 10.80
C LEU A 108 -3.47 1.72 9.30
N TRP A 109 -2.36 1.87 8.61
CA TRP A 109 -2.40 2.12 7.18
C TRP A 109 -2.83 0.88 6.40
N ALA A 110 -2.44 -0.32 6.87
CA ALA A 110 -2.89 -1.55 6.23
C ALA A 110 -4.41 -1.63 6.27
N GLN A 111 -4.99 -1.34 7.43
CA GLN A 111 -6.44 -1.38 7.59
C GLN A 111 -7.11 -0.35 6.69
N ALA A 112 -6.56 0.85 6.63
CA ALA A 112 -7.13 1.90 5.80
C ALA A 112 -7.04 1.55 4.32
N TRP A 113 -5.91 1.01 3.88
CA TRP A 113 -5.77 0.62 2.48
C TRP A 113 -6.76 -0.46 2.10
N MET A 114 -6.98 -1.44 2.98
CA MET A 114 -7.95 -2.49 2.70
C MET A 114 -9.36 -1.93 2.64
N ASN A 115 -9.67 -0.98 3.52
CA ASN A 115 -10.99 -0.36 3.52
C ASN A 115 -11.22 0.50 2.27
N GLU A 116 -10.17 1.18 1.79
CA GLU A 116 -10.27 2.07 0.65
C GLU A 116 -10.09 1.38 -0.69
N ALA A 117 -9.67 0.13 -0.69
CA ALA A 117 -9.40 -0.57 -1.94
C ALA A 117 -10.63 -0.58 -2.85
N PRO A 118 -10.42 -0.34 -4.14
CA PRO A 118 -11.54 -0.33 -5.09
C PRO A 118 -12.26 -1.68 -5.16
N ALA A 119 -13.51 -1.63 -5.58
CA ALA A 119 -14.29 -2.84 -5.78
C ALA A 119 -13.58 -3.77 -6.75
N GLY A 120 -13.59 -5.04 -6.45
CA GLY A 120 -12.97 -6.06 -7.30
C GLY A 120 -11.54 -6.40 -6.90
N TRP A 121 -10.90 -5.56 -6.10
CA TRP A 121 -9.55 -5.85 -5.65
C TRP A 121 -9.57 -6.94 -4.58
N TRP A 122 -8.44 -7.61 -4.42
CA TRP A 122 -8.31 -8.68 -3.43
C TRP A 122 -7.59 -8.18 -2.21
N ILE A 123 -8.12 -8.51 -1.05
CA ILE A 123 -7.52 -8.17 0.23
C ILE A 123 -7.45 -9.43 1.09
N GLN A 124 -6.55 -9.43 2.06
CA GLN A 124 -6.38 -10.59 2.92
C GLN A 124 -6.94 -10.29 4.30
N LYS A 125 -7.87 -11.13 4.74
CA LYS A 125 -8.43 -11.04 6.08
C LYS A 125 -8.39 -12.41 6.71
N ASP A 126 -7.94 -12.45 7.96
CA ASP A 126 -7.90 -13.70 8.72
C ASP A 126 -7.20 -14.81 7.97
N GLY A 127 -6.11 -14.43 7.28
CA GLY A 127 -5.31 -15.38 6.55
C GLY A 127 -5.89 -15.83 5.22
N LYS A 128 -7.01 -15.27 4.84
CA LYS A 128 -7.69 -15.70 3.61
C LYS A 128 -7.85 -14.53 2.65
N TRP A 129 -7.72 -14.81 1.35
CA TRP A 129 -7.94 -13.82 0.31
C TRP A 129 -9.44 -13.64 0.08
N GLN A 130 -9.86 -12.40 0.05
CA GLN A 130 -11.26 -12.04 -0.21
C GLN A 130 -11.27 -10.93 -1.25
N GLN A 131 -12.19 -11.04 -2.20
CA GLN A 131 -12.35 -10.00 -3.20
C GLN A 131 -13.34 -8.98 -2.71
N LYS A 132 -12.99 -7.70 -2.85
CA LYS A 132 -13.92 -6.64 -2.48
C LYS A 132 -15.14 -6.74 -3.39
N PRO A 133 -16.35 -6.64 -2.84
CA PRO A 133 -17.56 -6.80 -3.65
C PRO A 133 -17.58 -5.83 -4.81
N LYS A 134 -17.97 -6.32 -5.97
CA LYS A 134 -18.20 -5.47 -7.13
C LYS A 134 -19.62 -4.98 -7.08
N LYS A 135 -19.80 -3.72 -7.46
CA LYS A 135 -21.14 -3.16 -7.38
C LYS A 135 -22.04 -3.62 -8.50
#